data_8e7312c605c8016c9a465f5be3a2c969
#
_entry.id   8e7312c605c8016c9a465f5be3a2c969
#
_cell.length_a   1.000
_cell.length_b   1.000
_cell.length_c   1.000
_cell.angle_alpha   90.00
_cell.angle_beta   90.00
_cell.angle_gamma   90.00
#
_symmetry.space_group_name_H-M   'P 1'
#
loop_
_entity.id
_entity.type
_entity.pdbx_description
1 polymer ?
#
loop_
_entity_poly.entity_id
_entity_poly.type
_entity_poly.pdbx_seq_one_letter_code
_entity_poly.pdbx_strand_id
1 'polypeptide(L)'
;ATAVLRRSPYILQVVSSFGEVVARSRLMCLAPGAEVQEHVDFNYHWYSRVRIHVPIVTEPTVRFFCGAEEVHMAAGEAWLFDSWRRHRVVNGSAKDRIHLVVDIAGSARFWGMVRRVQRADTVEASQRLAFDESRESELRVERFPAAPVMAPGEMAAIVSELMSDCSANPNNNARELEYYH
;
A
#
# COMPACT_ATOMS: atom_id res chain seq x y z
N ALA A 1 7.81 16.39 7.29
CA ALA A 1 6.89 15.64 8.15
C ALA A 1 5.88 16.60 8.80
N THR A 2 4.63 16.16 8.97
CA THR A 2 3.59 16.93 9.66
C THR A 2 3.87 17.00 11.18
N ALA A 3 3.26 17.97 11.87
CA ALA A 3 3.38 18.08 13.33
C ALA A 3 2.88 16.80 14.04
N VAL A 4 1.82 16.17 13.52
CA VAL A 4 1.29 14.92 14.06
C VAL A 4 2.31 13.78 13.95
N LEU A 5 2.95 13.62 12.79
CA LEU A 5 3.94 12.57 12.57
C LEU A 5 5.19 12.78 13.47
N ARG A 6 5.62 14.03 13.68
CA ARG A 6 6.73 14.34 14.61
C ARG A 6 6.42 13.98 16.07
N ARG A 7 5.14 14.00 16.46
CA ARG A 7 4.69 13.57 17.79
C ARG A 7 4.58 12.06 17.96
N SER A 8 4.86 11.31 16.89
CA SER A 8 4.82 9.84 16.85
C SER A 8 6.17 9.29 16.37
N PRO A 9 7.22 9.35 17.21
CA PRO A 9 8.60 9.08 16.79
C PRO A 9 8.77 7.65 16.25
N TYR A 10 8.07 6.65 16.80
CA TYR A 10 8.15 5.30 16.27
C TYR A 10 7.53 5.19 14.87
N ILE A 11 6.38 5.81 14.63
CA ILE A 11 5.79 5.83 13.28
C ILE A 11 6.74 6.55 12.31
N LEU A 12 7.38 7.62 12.74
CA LEU A 12 8.38 8.32 11.95
C LEU A 12 9.56 7.41 11.59
N GLN A 13 10.07 6.62 12.55
CA GLN A 13 11.13 5.63 12.32
C GLN A 13 10.69 4.54 11.33
N VAL A 14 9.48 4.01 11.49
CA VAL A 14 8.92 3.01 10.57
C VAL A 14 8.85 3.56 9.15
N VAL A 15 8.30 4.75 8.96
CA VAL A 15 8.20 5.37 7.62
C VAL A 15 9.58 5.65 7.03
N SER A 16 10.53 6.15 7.85
CA SER A 16 11.90 6.43 7.42
C SER A 16 12.67 5.17 7.04
N SER A 17 12.36 4.03 7.66
CA SER A 17 13.08 2.77 7.44
C SER A 17 12.92 2.22 6.03
N PHE A 18 11.85 2.59 5.32
CA PHE A 18 11.70 2.23 3.90
C PHE A 18 12.75 2.90 3.01
N GLY A 19 13.35 4.02 3.47
CA GLY A 19 14.43 4.71 2.77
C GLY A 19 14.02 5.36 1.47
N GLU A 20 12.73 5.65 1.29
CA GLU A 20 12.13 6.11 0.06
C GLU A 20 11.62 7.55 0.16
N VAL A 21 11.33 8.15 -1.01
CA VAL A 21 10.58 9.41 -1.07
C VAL A 21 9.11 9.11 -0.77
N VAL A 22 8.58 9.74 0.27
CA VAL A 22 7.21 9.56 0.75
C VAL A 22 6.30 10.62 0.10
N ALA A 23 5.29 10.15 -0.61
CA ALA A 23 4.24 11.02 -1.17
C ALA A 23 3.16 11.31 -0.12
N ARG A 24 2.63 10.26 0.51
CA ARG A 24 1.63 10.35 1.57
C ARG A 24 1.87 9.32 2.65
N SER A 25 1.45 9.66 3.87
CA SER A 25 1.24 8.69 4.94
C SER A 25 0.00 9.05 5.75
N ARG A 26 -0.73 8.04 6.22
CA ARG A 26 -1.94 8.24 7.02
C ARG A 26 -2.27 7.00 7.84
N LEU A 27 -2.95 7.22 8.96
CA LEU A 27 -3.62 6.15 9.69
C LEU A 27 -5.02 5.98 9.10
N MET A 28 -5.35 4.76 8.71
CA MET A 28 -6.67 4.38 8.20
C MET A 28 -7.34 3.49 9.22
N CYS A 29 -8.50 3.94 9.70
CA CYS A 29 -9.34 3.20 10.65
C CYS A 29 -10.53 2.59 9.92
N LEU A 30 -10.82 1.32 10.22
CA LEU A 30 -12.01 0.61 9.79
C LEU A 30 -12.72 0.09 11.03
N ALA A 31 -13.93 0.57 11.26
CA ALA A 31 -14.73 0.23 12.46
C ALA A 31 -15.07 -1.27 12.54
N PRO A 32 -15.44 -1.77 13.74
CA PRO A 32 -15.92 -3.13 13.92
C PRO A 32 -17.07 -3.47 12.96
N GLY A 33 -17.00 -4.63 12.32
CA GLY A 33 -18.01 -5.11 11.37
C GLY A 33 -18.09 -4.34 10.04
N ALA A 34 -17.28 -3.30 9.86
CA ALA A 34 -17.26 -2.52 8.61
C ALA A 34 -16.40 -3.20 7.53
N GLU A 35 -16.66 -2.83 6.29
CA GLU A 35 -15.88 -3.29 5.15
C GLU A 35 -15.48 -2.14 4.21
N VAL A 36 -14.39 -2.31 3.52
CA VAL A 36 -14.05 -1.56 2.32
C VAL A 36 -14.48 -2.41 1.16
N GLN A 37 -15.43 -1.89 0.37
CA GLN A 37 -15.97 -2.57 -0.80
C GLN A 37 -14.88 -2.90 -1.81
N GLU A 38 -15.12 -3.88 -2.65
CA GLU A 38 -14.19 -4.28 -3.70
C GLU A 38 -13.94 -3.16 -4.68
N HIS A 39 -12.67 -2.81 -4.89
CA HIS A 39 -12.25 -1.73 -5.76
C HIS A 39 -10.84 -1.98 -6.31
N VAL A 40 -10.42 -1.10 -7.21
CA VAL A 40 -9.07 -0.99 -7.76
C VAL A 40 -8.57 0.43 -7.50
N ASP A 41 -7.32 0.57 -7.10
CA ASP A 41 -6.66 1.89 -6.97
C ASP A 41 -6.13 2.33 -8.35
N PHE A 42 -6.99 2.88 -9.19
CA PHE A 42 -6.69 3.19 -10.60
C PHE A 42 -6.62 4.70 -10.87
N ASN A 43 -5.80 5.46 -10.37
CA ASN A 43 -5.65 6.85 -10.78
C ASN A 43 -4.19 7.22 -10.95
N TYR A 44 -3.94 8.37 -11.54
CA TYR A 44 -2.61 8.87 -11.82
C TYR A 44 -1.65 8.82 -10.62
N HIS A 45 -2.16 9.00 -9.40
CA HIS A 45 -1.34 8.91 -8.19
C HIS A 45 -0.66 7.53 -8.05
N TRP A 46 -1.34 6.46 -8.46
CA TRP A 46 -0.88 5.08 -8.30
C TRP A 46 0.07 4.61 -9.40
N TYR A 47 0.05 5.25 -10.53
CA TYR A 47 0.88 4.88 -11.67
C TYR A 47 2.39 4.86 -11.34
N SER A 48 2.84 5.79 -10.53
CA SER A 48 4.27 5.92 -10.19
C SER A 48 4.56 5.70 -8.69
N ARG A 49 3.63 5.10 -7.95
CA ARG A 49 3.77 4.94 -6.51
C ARG A 49 3.42 3.54 -6.05
N VAL A 50 4.06 3.15 -4.97
CA VAL A 50 3.83 1.88 -4.29
C VAL A 50 3.20 2.17 -2.95
N ARG A 51 2.16 1.42 -2.60
CA ARG A 51 1.50 1.52 -1.29
C ARG A 51 1.98 0.41 -0.37
N ILE A 52 2.39 0.82 0.83
CA ILE A 52 2.76 -0.06 1.91
C ILE A 52 1.69 0.02 2.98
N HIS A 53 1.22 -1.13 3.47
CA HIS A 53 0.36 -1.25 4.62
C HIS A 53 1.15 -1.79 5.81
N VAL A 54 1.07 -1.10 6.94
CA VAL A 54 1.62 -1.57 8.21
C VAL A 54 0.47 -1.64 9.21
N PRO A 55 -0.04 -2.85 9.52
CA PRO A 55 -1.09 -3.02 10.51
C PRO A 55 -0.57 -2.61 11.90
N ILE A 56 -1.34 -1.78 12.60
CA ILE A 56 -1.06 -1.32 13.98
C ILE A 56 -2.00 -2.02 14.95
N VAL A 57 -3.31 -1.95 14.65
CA VAL A 57 -4.34 -2.66 15.40
C VAL A 57 -5.10 -3.54 14.42
N THR A 58 -5.10 -4.84 14.69
CA THR A 58 -5.77 -5.83 13.85
C THR A 58 -6.07 -7.08 14.68
N GLU A 59 -7.01 -7.90 14.21
CA GLU A 59 -7.36 -9.18 14.81
C GLU A 59 -7.39 -10.25 13.70
N PRO A 60 -7.24 -11.55 14.01
CA PRO A 60 -7.23 -12.61 13.00
C PRO A 60 -8.49 -12.69 12.12
N THR A 61 -9.61 -12.13 12.58
CA THR A 61 -10.86 -12.04 11.83
C THR A 61 -10.93 -10.85 10.87
N VAL A 62 -9.90 -10.00 10.85
CA VAL A 62 -9.73 -8.99 9.81
C VAL A 62 -9.14 -9.64 8.58
N ARG A 63 -9.89 -9.66 7.48
CA ARG A 63 -9.51 -10.34 6.25
C ARG A 63 -9.31 -9.34 5.12
N PHE A 64 -8.21 -9.50 4.43
CA PHE A 64 -7.88 -8.76 3.22
C PHE A 64 -7.94 -9.71 2.02
N PHE A 65 -8.58 -9.26 0.95
CA PHE A 65 -8.73 -10.02 -0.29
C PHE A 65 -8.08 -9.25 -1.43
N CYS A 66 -7.32 -9.94 -2.27
CA CYS A 66 -6.74 -9.38 -3.49
C CYS A 66 -6.77 -10.45 -4.60
N GLY A 67 -7.64 -10.26 -5.58
CA GLY A 67 -7.92 -11.30 -6.56
C GLY A 67 -8.44 -12.57 -5.87
N ALA A 68 -7.78 -13.70 -6.10
CA ALA A 68 -8.14 -14.98 -5.48
C ALA A 68 -7.52 -15.21 -4.09
N GLU A 69 -6.64 -14.31 -3.64
CA GLU A 69 -5.93 -14.45 -2.38
C GLU A 69 -6.71 -13.84 -1.22
N GLU A 70 -6.71 -14.55 -0.10
CA GLU A 70 -7.26 -14.09 1.17
C GLU A 70 -6.18 -14.20 2.25
N VAL A 71 -5.88 -13.09 2.92
CA VAL A 71 -4.84 -13.04 3.94
C VAL A 71 -5.29 -12.27 5.19
N HIS A 72 -4.64 -12.57 6.31
CA HIS A 72 -4.63 -11.71 7.49
C HIS A 72 -3.27 -11.02 7.57
N MET A 73 -3.28 -9.70 7.59
CA MET A 73 -2.08 -8.90 7.77
C MET A 73 -1.87 -8.69 9.28
N ALA A 74 -0.86 -9.35 9.85
CA ALA A 74 -0.62 -9.28 11.30
C ALA A 74 0.02 -7.95 11.73
N ALA A 75 -0.20 -7.57 12.99
CA ALA A 75 0.32 -6.32 13.53
C ALA A 75 1.85 -6.27 13.49
N GLY A 76 2.41 -5.15 13.03
CA GLY A 76 3.85 -4.91 12.91
C GLY A 76 4.48 -5.45 11.63
N GLU A 77 3.74 -6.14 10.79
CA GLU A 77 4.21 -6.53 9.45
C GLU A 77 4.15 -5.35 8.47
N ALA A 78 4.90 -5.44 7.37
CA ALA A 78 4.80 -4.52 6.25
C ALA A 78 4.35 -5.29 5.01
N TRP A 79 3.24 -4.88 4.44
CA TRP A 79 2.59 -5.56 3.33
C TRP A 79 2.58 -4.71 2.07
N LEU A 80 2.84 -5.38 0.95
CA LEU A 80 2.69 -4.86 -0.40
C LEU A 80 1.74 -5.79 -1.15
N PHE A 81 0.89 -5.21 -1.96
CA PHE A 81 0.06 -5.94 -2.90
C PHE A 81 -0.10 -5.11 -4.18
N ASP A 82 -0.49 -5.76 -5.23
CA ASP A 82 -0.82 -5.10 -6.48
C ASP A 82 -2.18 -4.39 -6.34
N SER A 83 -2.14 -3.08 -6.13
CA SER A 83 -3.33 -2.26 -5.92
C SER A 83 -4.16 -2.04 -7.20
N TRP A 84 -3.64 -2.46 -8.37
CA TRP A 84 -4.37 -2.49 -9.63
C TRP A 84 -5.25 -3.74 -9.79
N ARG A 85 -5.11 -4.71 -8.89
CA ARG A 85 -6.01 -5.86 -8.79
C ARG A 85 -7.19 -5.51 -7.88
N ARG A 86 -8.36 -6.10 -8.16
CA ARG A 86 -9.53 -5.98 -7.29
C ARG A 86 -9.19 -6.44 -5.89
N HIS A 87 -9.45 -5.58 -4.92
CA HIS A 87 -9.18 -5.86 -3.52
C HIS A 87 -10.26 -5.26 -2.61
N ARG A 88 -10.44 -5.90 -1.47
CA ARG A 88 -11.39 -5.48 -0.44
C ARG A 88 -10.89 -5.86 0.95
N VAL A 89 -11.48 -5.27 1.97
CA VAL A 89 -11.16 -5.55 3.38
C VAL A 89 -12.44 -5.74 4.16
N VAL A 90 -12.48 -6.75 5.02
CA VAL A 90 -13.57 -6.98 5.96
C VAL A 90 -13.01 -6.96 7.38
N ASN A 91 -13.54 -6.11 8.24
CA ASN A 91 -13.22 -6.13 9.67
C ASN A 91 -14.27 -6.99 10.42
N GLY A 92 -14.05 -8.28 10.46
CA GLY A 92 -14.92 -9.23 11.21
C GLY A 92 -14.67 -9.24 12.72
N SER A 93 -13.94 -8.26 13.27
CA SER A 93 -13.63 -8.17 14.69
C SER A 93 -14.55 -7.21 15.44
N ALA A 94 -14.48 -7.24 16.78
CA ALA A 94 -15.15 -6.29 17.65
C ALA A 94 -14.33 -5.02 17.95
N LYS A 95 -13.15 -4.85 17.30
CA LYS A 95 -12.25 -3.72 17.50
C LYS A 95 -12.04 -2.94 16.22
N ASP A 96 -11.66 -1.68 16.35
CA ASP A 96 -11.18 -0.89 15.22
C ASP A 96 -9.93 -1.55 14.61
N ARG A 97 -9.90 -1.65 13.29
CA ARG A 97 -8.70 -2.01 12.55
C ARG A 97 -7.97 -0.73 12.16
N ILE A 98 -6.70 -0.58 12.57
CA ILE A 98 -5.90 0.61 12.26
C ILE A 98 -4.65 0.19 11.50
N HIS A 99 -4.47 0.72 10.30
CA HIS A 99 -3.28 0.55 9.49
C HIS A 99 -2.59 1.89 9.25
N LEU A 100 -1.26 1.90 9.39
CA LEU A 100 -0.44 2.93 8.77
C LEU A 100 -0.32 2.60 7.29
N VAL A 101 -0.71 3.53 6.45
CA VAL A 101 -0.60 3.41 4.99
C VAL A 101 0.39 4.45 4.50
N VAL A 102 1.39 4.01 3.73
CA VAL A 102 2.47 4.86 3.22
C VAL A 102 2.59 4.68 1.72
N ASP A 103 2.47 5.77 0.98
CA ASP A 103 2.66 5.81 -0.48
C ASP A 103 4.08 6.34 -0.75
N ILE A 104 4.90 5.56 -1.45
CA ILE A 104 6.32 5.82 -1.74
C ILE A 104 6.61 5.77 -3.24
N ALA A 105 7.75 6.33 -3.65
CA ALA A 105 8.18 6.32 -5.05
C ALA A 105 8.59 4.93 -5.58
N GLY A 106 9.11 4.05 -4.72
CA GLY A 106 9.51 2.70 -5.13
C GLY A 106 10.77 2.64 -5.99
N SER A 107 11.93 2.95 -5.40
CA SER A 107 13.22 2.89 -6.10
C SER A 107 13.67 1.45 -6.42
N ALA A 108 14.68 1.31 -7.29
CA ALA A 108 15.33 0.03 -7.57
C ALA A 108 15.88 -0.65 -6.31
N ARG A 109 16.38 0.15 -5.34
CA ARG A 109 16.82 -0.33 -4.03
C ARG A 109 15.67 -0.95 -3.23
N PHE A 110 14.52 -0.27 -3.20
CA PHE A 110 13.32 -0.75 -2.54
C PHE A 110 12.83 -2.07 -3.14
N TRP A 111 12.71 -2.15 -4.46
CA TRP A 111 12.33 -3.38 -5.14
C TRP A 111 13.37 -4.51 -4.98
N GLY A 112 14.65 -4.15 -4.86
CA GLY A 112 15.70 -5.09 -4.50
C GLY A 112 15.50 -5.68 -3.09
N MET A 113 15.05 -4.88 -2.13
CA MET A 113 14.70 -5.34 -0.79
C MET A 113 13.47 -6.26 -0.82
N VAL A 114 12.40 -5.85 -1.49
CA VAL A 114 11.17 -6.67 -1.63
C VAL A 114 11.49 -8.05 -2.20
N ARG A 115 12.26 -8.12 -3.28
CA ARG A 115 12.66 -9.41 -3.88
C ARG A 115 13.48 -10.31 -2.95
N ARG A 116 14.29 -9.73 -2.06
CA ARG A 116 15.02 -10.53 -1.05
C ARG A 116 14.08 -11.11 -0.01
N VAL A 117 13.13 -10.32 0.47
CA VAL A 117 12.15 -10.78 1.46
C VAL A 117 11.22 -11.85 0.89
N GLN A 118 10.76 -11.69 -0.34
CA GLN A 118 9.90 -12.69 -1.01
C GLN A 118 10.58 -14.06 -1.19
N ARG A 119 11.91 -14.11 -1.22
CA ARG A 119 12.69 -15.35 -1.35
C ARG A 119 13.05 -15.98 -0.02
N ALA A 120 12.81 -15.30 1.09
CA ALA A 120 13.07 -15.80 2.42
C ALA A 120 11.83 -16.55 2.94
N ASP A 121 11.98 -17.84 3.22
CA ASP A 121 10.90 -18.66 3.80
C ASP A 121 10.54 -18.22 5.23
N THR A 122 11.44 -17.47 5.87
CA THR A 122 11.23 -16.91 7.21
C THR A 122 11.83 -15.51 7.31
N VAL A 123 11.08 -14.59 7.93
CA VAL A 123 11.60 -13.26 8.27
C VAL A 123 12.46 -13.40 9.53
N GLU A 124 13.76 -13.21 9.39
CA GLU A 124 14.69 -13.23 10.53
C GLU A 124 14.37 -12.11 11.54
N ALA A 125 14.60 -12.38 12.81
CA ALA A 125 14.40 -11.39 13.89
C ALA A 125 15.24 -10.11 13.69
N SER A 126 16.38 -10.21 12.98
CA SER A 126 17.23 -9.09 12.59
C SER A 126 16.57 -8.08 11.64
N GLN A 127 15.45 -8.46 11.00
CA GLN A 127 14.67 -7.57 10.12
C GLN A 127 13.60 -6.79 10.88
N ARG A 128 13.45 -7.00 12.19
CA ARG A 128 12.49 -6.26 13.02
C ARG A 128 13.07 -4.90 13.39
N LEU A 129 12.29 -3.85 13.08
CA LEU A 129 12.60 -2.49 13.52
C LEU A 129 12.06 -2.30 14.94
N ALA A 130 12.97 -2.31 15.94
CA ALA A 130 12.64 -1.87 17.28
C ALA A 130 12.68 -0.33 17.35
N PHE A 131 11.86 0.24 18.25
CA PHE A 131 11.93 1.68 18.53
C PHE A 131 13.27 1.99 19.22
N ASP A 132 13.93 3.03 18.74
CA ASP A 132 15.19 3.53 19.28
C ASP A 132 15.06 5.05 19.46
N GLU A 133 15.01 5.49 20.72
CA GLU A 133 14.83 6.91 21.07
C GLU A 133 15.99 7.79 20.60
N SER A 134 17.21 7.20 20.52
CA SER A 134 18.40 7.91 20.07
C SER A 134 18.50 8.08 18.55
N ARG A 135 17.68 7.35 17.81
CA ARG A 135 17.75 7.31 16.36
C ARG A 135 17.03 8.52 15.74
N GLU A 136 17.80 9.42 15.19
CA GLU A 136 17.25 10.46 14.34
C GLU A 136 16.65 9.85 13.06
N SER A 137 15.46 10.31 12.72
CA SER A 137 14.72 9.83 11.55
C SER A 137 14.41 10.98 10.61
N GLU A 138 15.08 10.97 9.46
CA GLU A 138 14.83 11.94 8.40
C GLU A 138 13.89 11.34 7.36
N LEU A 139 12.88 12.12 6.96
CA LEU A 139 11.99 11.77 5.87
C LEU A 139 12.28 12.60 4.63
N ARG A 140 12.55 11.92 3.55
CA ARG A 140 12.47 12.51 2.22
C ARG A 140 11.00 12.52 1.80
N VAL A 141 10.44 13.72 1.63
CA VAL A 141 9.05 13.88 1.20
C VAL A 141 9.00 14.44 -0.21
N GLU A 142 8.02 14.05 -0.94
CA GLU A 142 7.73 14.61 -2.25
C GLU A 142 7.38 16.10 -2.10
N ARG A 143 8.14 16.96 -2.73
CA ARG A 143 7.97 18.42 -2.66
C ARG A 143 7.16 18.98 -3.82
N PHE A 144 7.23 18.28 -4.94
CA PHE A 144 6.52 18.64 -6.15
C PHE A 144 5.68 17.44 -6.55
N PRO A 145 4.36 17.48 -6.32
CA PRO A 145 3.49 16.45 -6.85
C PRO A 145 3.67 16.41 -8.37
N ALA A 146 3.60 15.23 -8.94
CA ALA A 146 3.57 15.05 -10.39
C ALA A 146 2.55 16.00 -11.02
N ALA A 147 2.73 16.32 -12.29
CA ALA A 147 1.85 17.23 -13.01
C ALA A 147 0.38 16.98 -12.67
N PRO A 148 -0.42 18.01 -12.42
CA PRO A 148 -1.80 17.87 -11.98
C PRO A 148 -2.68 17.21 -13.06
N VAL A 149 -2.21 17.15 -14.28
CA VAL A 149 -2.90 16.56 -15.43
C VAL A 149 -1.93 15.63 -16.16
N MET A 150 -2.37 14.40 -16.37
CA MET A 150 -1.62 13.42 -17.17
C MET A 150 -1.62 13.83 -18.64
N ALA A 151 -0.50 13.65 -19.33
CA ALA A 151 -0.43 13.88 -20.76
C ALA A 151 -1.38 12.89 -21.49
N PRO A 152 -2.10 13.33 -22.54
CA PRO A 152 -3.05 12.46 -23.24
C PRO A 152 -2.45 11.16 -23.75
N GLY A 153 -1.22 11.19 -24.24
CA GLY A 153 -0.51 9.99 -24.72
C GLY A 153 -0.15 9.02 -23.58
N GLU A 154 0.17 9.53 -22.41
CA GLU A 154 0.46 8.72 -21.20
C GLU A 154 -0.82 8.04 -20.70
N MET A 155 -1.94 8.77 -20.68
CA MET A 155 -3.25 8.21 -20.34
C MET A 155 -3.65 7.11 -21.32
N ALA A 156 -3.49 7.34 -22.63
CA ALA A 156 -3.79 6.35 -23.65
C ALA A 156 -2.95 5.07 -23.50
N ALA A 157 -1.67 5.20 -23.16
CA ALA A 157 -0.78 4.05 -22.89
C ALA A 157 -1.26 3.24 -21.69
N ILE A 158 -1.59 3.91 -20.57
CA ILE A 158 -2.08 3.25 -19.35
C ILE A 158 -3.40 2.54 -19.61
N VAL A 159 -4.33 3.18 -20.31
CA VAL A 159 -5.62 2.56 -20.67
C VAL A 159 -5.38 1.30 -21.53
N SER A 160 -4.48 1.39 -22.52
CA SER A 160 -4.12 0.25 -23.37
C SER A 160 -3.53 -0.91 -22.59
N GLU A 161 -2.61 -0.64 -21.66
CA GLU A 161 -2.02 -1.66 -20.77
C GLU A 161 -3.08 -2.29 -19.87
N LEU A 162 -3.92 -1.48 -19.23
CA LEU A 162 -5.03 -1.96 -18.39
C LEU A 162 -6.00 -2.84 -19.16
N MET A 163 -6.38 -2.43 -20.38
CA MET A 163 -7.26 -3.23 -21.23
C MET A 163 -6.61 -4.56 -21.63
N SER A 164 -5.31 -4.55 -21.92
CA SER A 164 -4.57 -5.77 -22.22
C SER A 164 -4.55 -6.72 -21.02
N ASP A 165 -4.23 -6.22 -19.83
CA ASP A 165 -4.19 -7.00 -18.59
C ASP A 165 -5.57 -7.53 -18.21
N CYS A 166 -6.58 -6.70 -18.33
CA CYS A 166 -7.96 -7.10 -18.10
C CYS A 166 -8.43 -8.18 -19.08
N SER A 167 -8.06 -8.05 -20.35
CA SER A 167 -8.44 -9.03 -21.37
C SER A 167 -7.69 -10.37 -21.21
N ALA A 168 -6.47 -10.34 -20.69
CA ALA A 168 -5.67 -11.52 -20.40
C ALA A 168 -6.18 -12.33 -19.19
N ASN A 169 -7.00 -11.71 -18.32
CA ASN A 169 -7.53 -12.41 -17.14
C ASN A 169 -8.91 -13.01 -17.44
N PRO A 170 -9.05 -14.36 -17.49
CA PRO A 170 -10.31 -15.02 -17.84
C PRO A 170 -11.44 -14.79 -16.83
N ASN A 171 -11.14 -14.26 -15.65
CA ASN A 171 -12.13 -13.95 -14.62
C ASN A 171 -12.70 -12.53 -14.74
N ASN A 172 -12.17 -11.72 -15.65
CA ASN A 172 -12.69 -10.37 -15.87
C ASN A 172 -13.94 -10.41 -16.77
N ASN A 173 -14.99 -9.76 -16.30
CA ASN A 173 -16.21 -9.64 -17.08
C ASN A 173 -16.06 -8.47 -18.05
N ALA A 174 -16.15 -8.72 -19.36
CA ALA A 174 -16.05 -7.69 -20.40
C ALA A 174 -17.03 -6.51 -20.20
N ARG A 175 -18.20 -6.73 -19.58
CA ARG A 175 -19.16 -5.67 -19.26
C ARG A 175 -18.66 -4.65 -18.23
N GLU A 176 -17.73 -5.02 -17.36
CA GLU A 176 -17.19 -4.12 -16.37
C GLU A 176 -16.12 -3.19 -16.97
N LEU A 177 -15.52 -3.57 -18.09
CA LEU A 177 -14.55 -2.75 -18.82
C LEU A 177 -15.23 -1.57 -19.56
N GLU A 178 -16.49 -1.73 -19.95
CA GLU A 178 -17.26 -0.65 -20.62
C GLU A 178 -17.58 0.54 -19.70
N TYR A 179 -17.49 0.38 -18.38
CA TYR A 179 -17.71 1.46 -17.42
C TYR A 179 -16.53 2.44 -17.28
N TYR A 180 -15.39 2.14 -17.86
CA TYR A 180 -14.16 2.94 -17.75
C TYR A 180 -13.83 3.71 -19.05
N HIS A 181 -14.73 3.69 -20.02
CA HIS A 181 -14.73 4.52 -21.21
C HIS A 181 -15.66 5.72 -21.04
#